data_f94bf919d8ddd601d0201241779e3387
#
_entry.id   f94bf919d8ddd601d0201241779e3387
#
_cell.length_a   1.000
_cell.length_b   1.000
_cell.length_c   1.000
_cell.angle_alpha   90.00
_cell.angle_beta   90.00
_cell.angle_gamma   90.00
#
_symmetry.space_group_name_H-M   'P 1'
#
loop_
_entity.id
_entity.type
_entity.pdbx_description
1 polymer ?
#
loop_
_entity_poly.entity_id
_entity_poly.type
_entity_poly.pdbx_seq_one_letter_code
_entity_poly.pdbx_strand_id
1 'polypeptide(L)'
;MLDLIELGLFVTLLVVGFFAGSIVEKRHYASIRKREREYADVLAYAVRFPPDRVTRQRAFLVHGTVVISSDYFKTFVAGLRNLFGGRVRTYETLMERARREAMLRLKHDARRQGAKLVICVRFETTTISTGWAASIEVFAFGTALIPDQDPALSFPSRAVAAA
;
A
#
# COMPACT_ATOMS: atom_id res chain seq x y z
N MET A 1 -36.17 -27.70 20.11
CA MET A 1 -35.86 -28.09 18.70
C MET A 1 -35.60 -26.88 17.83
N LEU A 2 -36.37 -25.79 17.95
CA LEU A 2 -36.09 -24.52 17.24
C LEU A 2 -34.69 -23.98 17.57
N ASP A 3 -34.31 -23.95 18.87
CA ASP A 3 -33.02 -23.46 19.33
C ASP A 3 -31.81 -24.19 18.73
N LEU A 4 -31.91 -25.50 18.47
CA LEU A 4 -30.85 -26.29 17.82
C LEU A 4 -30.74 -25.99 16.33
N ILE A 5 -31.83 -25.67 15.67
CA ILE A 5 -31.85 -25.29 14.26
C ILE A 5 -31.24 -23.88 14.09
N GLU A 6 -31.63 -22.96 14.96
CA GLU A 6 -31.10 -21.60 14.98
C GLU A 6 -29.58 -21.58 15.26
N LEU A 7 -29.14 -22.38 16.24
CA LEU A 7 -27.72 -22.54 16.56
C LEU A 7 -26.96 -23.15 15.37
N GLY A 8 -27.54 -24.18 14.72
CA GLY A 8 -26.94 -24.80 13.53
C GLY A 8 -26.80 -23.83 12.36
N LEU A 9 -27.86 -23.04 12.11
CA LEU A 9 -27.84 -22.00 11.08
C LEU A 9 -26.77 -20.93 11.39
N PHE A 10 -26.72 -20.46 12.63
CA PHE A 10 -25.73 -19.48 13.06
C PHE A 10 -24.29 -19.97 12.86
N VAL A 11 -23.98 -21.19 13.30
CA VAL A 11 -22.65 -21.80 13.13
C VAL A 11 -22.32 -21.96 11.63
N THR A 12 -23.28 -22.39 10.82
CA THR A 12 -23.08 -22.54 9.38
C THR A 12 -22.76 -21.22 8.70
N LEU A 13 -23.52 -20.16 9.00
CA LEU A 13 -23.26 -18.81 8.48
C LEU A 13 -21.90 -18.26 8.92
N LEU A 14 -21.50 -18.54 10.16
CA LEU A 14 -20.21 -18.14 10.69
C LEU A 14 -19.05 -18.83 9.96
N VAL A 15 -19.17 -20.13 9.72
CA VAL A 15 -18.18 -20.91 8.96
C VAL A 15 -18.11 -20.43 7.51
N VAL A 16 -19.24 -20.26 6.84
CA VAL A 16 -19.29 -19.74 5.46
C VAL A 16 -18.66 -18.34 5.37
N GLY A 17 -19.02 -17.45 6.29
CA GLY A 17 -18.43 -16.09 6.36
C GLY A 17 -16.92 -16.10 6.55
N PHE A 18 -16.41 -16.99 7.42
CA PHE A 18 -14.97 -17.16 7.64
C PHE A 18 -14.23 -17.62 6.37
N PHE A 19 -14.73 -18.64 5.70
CA PHE A 19 -14.12 -19.14 4.46
C PHE A 19 -14.21 -18.13 3.32
N ALA A 20 -15.37 -17.50 3.13
CA ALA A 20 -15.56 -16.48 2.10
C ALA A 20 -14.59 -15.29 2.32
N GLY A 21 -14.49 -14.79 3.55
CA GLY A 21 -13.55 -13.71 3.90
C GLY A 21 -12.10 -14.09 3.62
N SER A 22 -11.68 -15.31 3.97
CA SER A 22 -10.31 -15.80 3.74
C SER A 22 -9.99 -15.91 2.23
N ILE A 23 -10.94 -16.32 1.40
CA ILE A 23 -10.75 -16.41 -0.06
C ILE A 23 -10.59 -15.02 -0.67
N VAL A 24 -11.45 -14.07 -0.30
CA VAL A 24 -11.37 -12.68 -0.77
C VAL A 24 -10.03 -12.05 -0.39
N GLU A 25 -9.59 -12.25 0.84
CA GLU A 25 -8.29 -11.75 1.31
C GLU A 25 -7.11 -12.32 0.51
N LYS A 26 -7.07 -13.64 0.30
CA LYS A 26 -6.04 -14.30 -0.51
C LYS A 26 -6.01 -13.78 -1.95
N ARG A 27 -7.17 -13.56 -2.57
CA ARG A 27 -7.28 -12.99 -3.92
C ARG A 27 -6.74 -11.56 -3.97
N HIS A 28 -7.05 -10.76 -2.95
CA HIS A 28 -6.57 -9.39 -2.85
C HIS A 28 -5.03 -9.34 -2.74
N TYR A 29 -4.43 -10.16 -1.87
CA TYR A 29 -2.97 -10.26 -1.76
C TYR A 29 -2.31 -10.77 -3.04
N ALA A 30 -2.94 -11.70 -3.75
CA ALA A 30 -2.43 -12.16 -5.06
C ALA A 30 -2.44 -11.03 -6.09
N SER A 31 -3.48 -10.20 -6.11
CA SER A 31 -3.56 -9.01 -6.96
C SER A 31 -2.47 -7.98 -6.62
N ILE A 32 -2.24 -7.69 -5.35
CA ILE A 32 -1.16 -6.79 -4.92
C ILE A 32 0.19 -7.30 -5.43
N ARG A 33 0.53 -8.57 -5.18
CA ARG A 33 1.80 -9.17 -5.63
C ARG A 33 1.97 -9.15 -7.16
N LYS A 34 0.87 -9.33 -7.91
CA LYS A 34 0.91 -9.22 -9.37
C LYS A 34 1.29 -7.79 -9.80
N ARG A 35 0.61 -6.79 -9.25
CA ARG A 35 0.87 -5.38 -9.55
C ARG A 35 2.24 -4.90 -9.06
N GLU A 36 2.73 -5.40 -7.93
CA GLU A 36 4.09 -5.11 -7.46
C GLU A 36 5.16 -5.54 -8.49
N ARG A 37 4.96 -6.70 -9.13
CA ARG A 37 5.84 -7.15 -10.22
C ARG A 37 5.68 -6.31 -11.48
N GLU A 38 4.47 -5.90 -11.80
CA GLU A 38 4.16 -5.05 -12.94
C GLU A 38 4.79 -3.66 -12.84
N TYR A 39 4.83 -3.09 -11.61
CA TYR A 39 5.44 -1.79 -11.32
C TYR A 39 6.86 -1.89 -10.74
N ALA A 40 7.54 -3.01 -10.96
CA ALA A 40 8.92 -3.19 -10.49
C ALA A 40 9.92 -2.26 -11.22
N ASP A 41 9.58 -1.80 -12.42
CA ASP A 41 10.34 -0.83 -13.19
C ASP A 41 10.32 0.58 -12.61
N VAL A 42 9.36 0.90 -11.74
CA VAL A 42 9.31 2.18 -11.01
C VAL A 42 10.01 2.02 -9.67
N LEU A 43 11.20 2.60 -9.55
CA LEU A 43 11.96 2.60 -8.30
C LEU A 43 11.44 3.68 -7.36
N ALA A 44 11.26 3.33 -6.09
CA ALA A 44 10.74 4.25 -5.07
C ALA A 44 11.60 4.17 -3.80
N TYR A 45 12.17 5.30 -3.41
CA TYR A 45 13.10 5.40 -2.30
C TYR A 45 12.66 6.46 -1.28
N ALA A 46 12.92 6.20 -0.02
CA ALA A 46 12.70 7.18 1.05
C ALA A 46 13.81 8.24 1.14
N VAL A 47 14.91 8.06 0.40
CA VAL A 47 16.05 8.96 0.41
C VAL A 47 15.74 10.32 -0.22
N ARG A 48 16.43 11.36 0.24
CA ARG A 48 16.25 12.73 -0.24
C ARG A 48 16.90 12.98 -1.60
N PHE A 49 17.97 12.28 -1.89
CA PHE A 49 18.75 12.47 -3.12
C PHE A 49 18.66 11.22 -3.99
N PRO A 50 18.60 11.36 -5.31
CA PRO A 50 18.65 10.22 -6.21
C PRO A 50 19.98 9.48 -6.04
N PRO A 51 20.02 8.15 -6.22
CA PRO A 51 21.24 7.35 -6.11
C PRO A 51 22.32 7.78 -7.12
N ASP A 52 21.91 8.24 -8.29
CA ASP A 52 22.80 8.75 -9.32
C ASP A 52 22.72 10.27 -9.38
N ARG A 53 23.86 10.94 -9.32
CA ARG A 53 23.95 12.39 -9.52
C ARG A 53 23.75 12.72 -10.99
N VAL A 54 22.55 12.64 -11.45
CA VAL A 54 22.26 12.81 -12.87
C VAL A 54 21.63 14.17 -13.12
N THR A 55 22.21 14.87 -14.13
CA THR A 55 21.59 15.77 -15.12
C THR A 55 20.22 16.34 -14.75
N ARG A 56 19.92 17.51 -15.25
CA ARG A 56 18.63 18.18 -15.09
C ARG A 56 17.47 17.20 -15.16
N GLN A 57 16.65 17.22 -14.13
CA GLN A 57 15.49 16.37 -13.99
C GLN A 57 14.29 17.28 -13.73
N ARG A 58 13.19 17.01 -14.41
CA ARG A 58 11.90 17.59 -14.03
C ARG A 58 11.39 16.81 -12.82
N ALA A 59 11.03 17.54 -11.77
CA ALA A 59 10.53 16.98 -10.53
C ALA A 59 9.05 17.39 -10.34
N PHE A 60 8.21 16.46 -9.95
CA PHE A 60 6.81 16.71 -9.64
C PHE A 60 6.32 15.80 -8.53
N LEU A 61 5.27 16.22 -7.85
CA LEU A 61 4.66 15.46 -6.77
C LEU A 61 3.83 14.31 -7.35
N VAL A 62 4.02 13.12 -6.80
CA VAL A 62 3.16 11.96 -7.05
C VAL A 62 2.61 11.43 -5.73
N HIS A 63 1.43 10.85 -5.79
CA HIS A 63 0.77 10.34 -4.61
C HIS A 63 -0.08 9.10 -4.88
N GLY A 64 -0.38 8.39 -3.81
CA GLY A 64 -1.33 7.29 -3.81
C GLY A 64 -2.05 7.24 -2.47
N THR A 65 -3.35 7.25 -2.48
CA THR A 65 -4.16 7.14 -1.28
C THR A 65 -5.01 5.88 -1.30
N VAL A 66 -5.23 5.29 -0.14
CA VAL A 66 -6.11 4.14 0.05
C VAL A 66 -6.80 4.22 1.39
N VAL A 67 -8.07 3.89 1.40
CA VAL A 67 -8.84 3.69 2.63
C VAL A 67 -9.17 2.21 2.73
N ILE A 68 -8.79 1.59 3.83
CA ILE A 68 -9.11 0.19 4.14
C ILE A 68 -9.96 0.17 5.40
N SER A 69 -11.17 -0.38 5.27
CA SER A 69 -12.06 -0.63 6.40
C SER A 69 -11.78 -2.02 6.97
N SER A 70 -11.79 -2.12 8.30
CA SER A 70 -11.81 -3.42 8.97
C SER A 70 -13.21 -4.01 8.88
N ASP A 71 -13.31 -5.27 8.44
CA ASP A 71 -14.58 -6.00 8.49
C ASP A 71 -15.06 -6.13 9.94
N TYR A 72 -16.32 -5.86 10.19
CA TYR A 72 -16.96 -6.03 11.51
C TYR A 72 -16.67 -7.41 12.12
N PHE A 73 -16.67 -8.44 11.29
CA PHE A 73 -16.38 -9.80 11.72
C PHE A 73 -14.93 -9.96 12.23
N LYS A 74 -13.96 -9.37 11.55
CA LYS A 74 -12.55 -9.41 11.98
C LYS A 74 -12.36 -8.65 13.29
N THR A 75 -13.06 -7.53 13.46
CA THR A 75 -13.05 -6.75 14.71
C THR A 75 -13.69 -7.52 15.86
N PHE A 76 -14.80 -8.22 15.60
CA PHE A 76 -15.46 -9.08 16.60
C PHE A 76 -14.55 -10.24 17.03
N VAL A 77 -13.95 -10.96 16.07
CA VAL A 77 -13.01 -12.07 16.36
C VAL A 77 -11.74 -11.56 17.06
N ALA A 78 -11.24 -10.37 16.70
CA ALA A 78 -10.12 -9.74 17.40
C ALA A 78 -10.49 -9.35 18.84
N GLY A 79 -11.69 -8.85 19.08
CA GLY A 79 -12.24 -8.57 20.40
C GLY A 79 -12.32 -9.83 21.28
N LEU A 80 -12.84 -10.92 20.71
CA LEU A 80 -12.90 -12.21 21.38
C LEU A 80 -11.50 -12.76 21.74
N ARG A 81 -10.53 -12.58 20.83
CA ARG A 81 -9.15 -12.99 21.02
C ARG A 81 -8.43 -12.14 22.07
N ASN A 82 -8.75 -10.85 22.18
CA ASN A 82 -8.21 -9.98 23.23
C ASN A 82 -8.67 -10.40 24.63
N LEU A 83 -9.84 -11.02 24.75
CA LEU A 83 -10.35 -11.58 26.00
C LEU A 83 -9.49 -12.77 26.48
N PHE A 84 -8.91 -13.54 25.55
CA PHE A 84 -8.06 -14.72 25.84
C PHE A 84 -6.55 -14.43 25.76
N GLY A 85 -6.15 -13.19 25.48
CA GLY A 85 -4.75 -12.73 25.37
C GLY A 85 -4.13 -13.05 24.00
N GLY A 86 -3.44 -12.09 23.40
CA GLY A 86 -2.68 -12.28 22.14
C GLY A 86 -2.34 -10.96 21.46
N ARG A 87 -1.25 -10.94 20.66
CA ARG A 87 -0.89 -9.77 19.83
C ARG A 87 -1.97 -9.50 18.76
N VAL A 88 -2.30 -8.24 18.57
CA VAL A 88 -3.29 -7.80 17.57
C VAL A 88 -2.68 -7.86 16.16
N ARG A 89 -2.37 -9.06 15.68
CA ARG A 89 -1.81 -9.29 14.33
C ARG A 89 -2.74 -8.78 13.22
N THR A 90 -4.03 -8.74 13.47
CA THR A 90 -5.03 -8.31 12.47
C THR A 90 -4.86 -6.85 12.06
N TYR A 91 -4.50 -5.97 13.00
CA TYR A 91 -4.26 -4.56 12.72
C TYR A 91 -2.95 -4.35 11.95
N GLU A 92 -1.89 -5.07 12.33
CA GLU A 92 -0.59 -5.02 11.65
C GLU A 92 -0.73 -5.43 10.18
N THR A 93 -1.45 -6.53 9.89
CA THR A 93 -1.65 -7.01 8.52
C THR A 93 -2.53 -6.06 7.68
N LEU A 94 -3.51 -5.40 8.31
CA LEU A 94 -4.35 -4.40 7.65
C LEU A 94 -3.52 -3.17 7.25
N MET A 95 -2.70 -2.67 8.16
CA MET A 95 -1.80 -1.54 7.93
C MET A 95 -0.77 -1.82 6.84
N GLU A 96 -0.15 -3.02 6.89
CA GLU A 96 0.81 -3.43 5.86
C GLU A 96 0.15 -3.48 4.48
N ARG A 97 -1.06 -4.06 4.39
CA ARG A 97 -1.82 -4.10 3.15
C ARG A 97 -2.15 -2.71 2.62
N ALA A 98 -2.56 -1.79 3.51
CA ALA A 98 -2.83 -0.40 3.15
C ALA A 98 -1.60 0.31 2.58
N ARG A 99 -0.45 0.17 3.23
CA ARG A 99 0.82 0.76 2.78
C ARG A 99 1.26 0.22 1.41
N ARG A 100 1.14 -1.09 1.19
CA ARG A 100 1.48 -1.70 -0.09
C ARG A 100 0.58 -1.21 -1.22
N GLU A 101 -0.72 -1.10 -0.97
CA GLU A 101 -1.68 -0.58 -1.95
C GLU A 101 -1.44 0.90 -2.24
N ALA A 102 -1.20 1.74 -1.22
CA ALA A 102 -0.87 3.15 -1.40
C ALA A 102 0.42 3.34 -2.22
N MET A 103 1.46 2.53 -1.96
CA MET A 103 2.69 2.52 -2.74
C MET A 103 2.45 2.15 -4.20
N LEU A 104 1.61 1.16 -4.47
CA LEU A 104 1.26 0.77 -5.84
C LEU A 104 0.55 1.90 -6.59
N ARG A 105 -0.34 2.62 -5.94
CA ARG A 105 -1.04 3.78 -6.52
C ARG A 105 -0.07 4.93 -6.80
N LEU A 106 0.87 5.19 -5.89
CA LEU A 106 1.95 6.17 -6.11
C LEU A 106 2.81 5.79 -7.32
N LYS A 107 3.23 4.52 -7.44
CA LYS A 107 4.01 4.04 -8.58
C LYS A 107 3.21 4.11 -9.89
N HIS A 108 1.92 3.81 -9.84
CA HIS A 108 1.04 3.96 -10.97
C HIS A 108 0.96 5.42 -11.44
N ASP A 109 0.80 6.37 -10.51
CA ASP A 109 0.77 7.80 -10.83
C ASP A 109 2.10 8.28 -11.43
N ALA A 110 3.23 7.88 -10.85
CA ALA A 110 4.55 8.16 -11.40
C ALA A 110 4.73 7.62 -12.84
N ARG A 111 4.34 6.36 -13.07
CA ARG A 111 4.43 5.72 -14.39
C ARG A 111 3.55 6.39 -15.43
N ARG A 112 2.33 6.80 -15.06
CA ARG A 112 1.44 7.57 -15.96
C ARG A 112 2.06 8.85 -16.44
N GLN A 113 2.90 9.49 -15.64
CA GLN A 113 3.60 10.72 -15.96
C GLN A 113 4.99 10.47 -16.58
N GLY A 114 5.34 9.20 -16.85
CA GLY A 114 6.58 8.80 -17.52
C GLY A 114 7.79 8.70 -16.59
N ALA A 115 7.61 8.81 -15.27
CA ALA A 115 8.71 8.69 -14.31
C ALA A 115 8.96 7.21 -13.97
N LYS A 116 10.26 6.87 -13.85
CA LYS A 116 10.72 5.57 -13.38
C LYS A 116 11.43 5.65 -12.01
N LEU A 117 11.58 6.85 -11.48
CA LEU A 117 12.24 7.08 -10.19
C LEU A 117 11.39 8.02 -9.34
N VAL A 118 11.12 7.59 -8.12
CA VAL A 118 10.47 8.41 -7.09
C VAL A 118 11.37 8.46 -5.86
N ILE A 119 11.63 9.65 -5.35
CA ILE A 119 12.43 9.88 -4.14
C ILE A 119 11.58 10.55 -3.06
N CYS A 120 12.12 10.68 -1.86
CA CYS A 120 11.44 11.29 -0.72
C CYS A 120 10.10 10.64 -0.40
N VAL A 121 9.95 9.34 -0.62
CA VAL A 121 8.69 8.66 -0.34
C VAL A 121 8.39 8.70 1.15
N ARG A 122 7.20 9.18 1.49
CA ARG A 122 6.66 9.23 2.85
C ARG A 122 5.27 8.66 2.89
N PHE A 123 4.89 8.22 4.09
CA PHE A 123 3.55 7.72 4.38
C PHE A 123 2.97 8.53 5.53
N GLU A 124 1.76 9.03 5.33
CA GLU A 124 0.90 9.54 6.38
C GLU A 124 -0.23 8.55 6.61
N THR A 125 -0.59 8.35 7.86
CA THR A 125 -1.60 7.37 8.23
C THR A 125 -2.60 8.03 9.17
N THR A 126 -3.86 8.01 8.77
CA THR A 126 -4.97 8.54 9.58
C THR A 126 -5.93 7.41 9.91
N THR A 127 -6.32 7.30 11.16
CA THR A 127 -7.36 6.38 11.59
C THR A 127 -8.68 7.13 11.63
N ILE A 128 -9.62 6.72 10.78
CA ILE A 128 -10.98 7.24 10.76
C ILE A 128 -11.83 6.22 11.51
N SER A 129 -12.29 6.60 12.70
CA SER A 129 -13.18 5.77 13.49
C SER A 129 -14.56 6.39 13.49
N THR A 130 -15.51 5.71 12.87
CA THR A 130 -16.93 6.04 12.91
C THR A 130 -17.66 4.95 13.71
N GLY A 131 -17.70 5.13 15.04
CA GLY A 131 -18.41 4.20 15.93
C GLY A 131 -17.82 2.80 15.96
N TRP A 132 -18.47 1.83 15.31
CA TRP A 132 -18.16 0.40 15.42
C TRP A 132 -17.13 -0.12 14.40
N ALA A 133 -16.80 0.65 13.37
CA ALA A 133 -15.84 0.27 12.34
C ALA A 133 -14.66 1.25 12.31
N ALA A 134 -13.46 0.73 12.47
CA ALA A 134 -12.24 1.50 12.26
C ALA A 134 -11.83 1.39 10.78
N SER A 135 -11.66 2.52 10.12
CA SER A 135 -11.05 2.62 8.79
C SER A 135 -9.69 3.27 8.93
N ILE A 136 -8.74 2.79 8.15
CA ILE A 136 -7.39 3.35 8.09
C ILE A 136 -7.21 3.94 6.71
N GLU A 137 -6.90 5.22 6.66
CA GLU A 137 -6.43 5.89 5.45
C GLU A 137 -4.91 5.93 5.48
N VAL A 138 -4.30 5.51 4.39
CA VAL A 138 -2.86 5.65 4.16
C VAL A 138 -2.65 6.47 2.91
N PHE A 139 -1.90 7.56 3.07
CA PHE A 139 -1.50 8.47 2.02
C PHE A 139 0.01 8.31 1.80
N ALA A 140 0.41 7.83 0.62
CA ALA A 140 1.79 7.77 0.18
C ALA A 140 2.06 8.92 -0.76
N PHE A 141 3.16 9.66 -0.59
CA PHE A 141 3.56 10.74 -1.48
C PHE A 141 5.07 10.78 -1.65
N GLY A 142 5.52 11.36 -2.76
CA GLY A 142 6.94 11.46 -3.08
C GLY A 142 7.19 12.36 -4.28
N THR A 143 8.45 12.56 -4.60
CA THR A 143 8.89 13.35 -5.74
C THR A 143 9.32 12.42 -6.87
N ALA A 144 8.58 12.43 -7.96
CA ALA A 144 8.93 11.72 -9.18
C ALA A 144 9.91 12.54 -10.01
N LEU A 145 10.89 11.84 -10.58
CA LEU A 145 11.95 12.43 -11.39
C LEU A 145 11.90 11.88 -12.81
N ILE A 146 11.86 12.78 -13.78
CA ILE A 146 11.98 12.47 -15.20
C ILE A 146 13.27 13.11 -15.72
N PRO A 147 14.17 12.36 -16.35
CA PRO A 147 15.32 12.94 -17.04
C PRO A 147 14.85 13.97 -18.07
N ASP A 148 15.44 15.13 -18.05
CA ASP A 148 15.17 16.14 -19.08
C ASP A 148 15.81 15.70 -20.38
N GLN A 149 14.98 15.45 -21.39
CA GLN A 149 15.41 14.97 -22.71
C GLN A 149 15.80 16.12 -23.66
N ASP A 150 15.94 17.34 -23.15
CA ASP A 150 16.33 18.45 -23.98
C ASP A 150 17.82 18.36 -24.36
N PRO A 151 18.17 17.94 -25.59
CA PRO A 151 19.56 17.76 -26.01
C PRO A 151 20.34 19.09 -26.04
N ALA A 152 19.67 20.23 -26.08
CA ALA A 152 20.29 21.55 -26.05
C ALA A 152 20.85 21.94 -24.67
N LEU A 153 20.47 21.20 -23.62
CA LEU A 153 20.85 21.46 -22.23
C LEU A 153 21.73 20.35 -21.63
N SER A 154 22.19 19.40 -22.42
CA SER A 154 23.18 18.41 -22.01
C SER A 154 24.54 19.09 -21.85
N PHE A 155 24.93 19.42 -20.61
CA PHE A 155 26.31 19.77 -20.37
C PHE A 155 27.22 18.60 -20.72
N PRO A 156 28.31 18.84 -21.49
CA PRO A 156 29.24 17.77 -21.75
C PRO A 156 29.73 17.23 -20.40
N SER A 157 29.62 15.92 -20.25
CA SER A 157 30.20 15.18 -19.14
C SER A 157 31.66 15.63 -19.02
N ARG A 158 32.02 16.40 -17.99
CA ARG A 158 33.39 16.57 -17.63
C ARG A 158 33.93 15.20 -17.27
N ALA A 159 34.60 14.58 -18.21
CA ALA A 159 35.46 13.45 -17.93
C ALA A 159 36.38 13.93 -16.78
N VAL A 160 36.21 13.30 -15.63
CA VAL A 160 37.23 13.42 -14.57
C VAL A 160 38.44 12.74 -15.13
N ALA A 161 39.31 13.57 -15.71
CA ALA A 161 40.66 13.14 -16.10
C ALA A 161 41.33 12.67 -14.80
N ALA A 162 41.61 11.36 -14.76
CA ALA A 162 42.51 10.79 -13.78
C ALA A 162 43.87 11.53 -13.90
N ALA A 163 44.30 12.11 -12.80
CA ALA A 163 45.65 12.46 -12.50
C ALA A 163 46.02 11.85 -11.15
#